data_9cde945dc5a0e57876b84a7d0b934fe6
#
_entry.id   9cde945dc5a0e57876b84a7d0b934fe6
#
_cell.length_a   1.000
_cell.length_b   1.000
_cell.length_c   1.000
_cell.angle_alpha   90.00
_cell.angle_beta   90.00
_cell.angle_gamma   90.00
#
_symmetry.space_group_name_H-M   'P 1'
#
loop_
_entity.id
_entity.type
_entity.pdbx_description
1 polymer ?
#
loop_
_entity_poly.entity_id
_entity_poly.type
_entity_poly.pdbx_seq_one_letter_code
_entity_poly.pdbx_strand_id
1 'polypeptide(L)'
;MFAITIDYLTGVCYANERAAGQPGVPEWPPHPERLFQALVASSTIHDHDALRWIASQPAPSIVASEAQPRNTLSMYSPANDKLPGKSKVTQKKQGKELAPYTSTSVSYRVDRIHAVRQRAERHVASTVPDEPRVTFVWQSTPPDNVRAYLVDLVCRVHYLG
;
A
#
# COMPACT_ATOMS: atom_id res chain seq x y z
N MET A 1 27.41 -3.75 -13.99
CA MET A 1 26.72 -3.76 -12.70
C MET A 1 25.90 -2.51 -12.56
N PHE A 2 24.65 -2.64 -12.13
CA PHE A 2 23.70 -1.53 -11.96
C PHE A 2 23.05 -1.66 -10.59
N ALA A 3 22.83 -0.54 -9.90
CA ALA A 3 22.21 -0.55 -8.58
C ALA A 3 21.21 0.61 -8.44
N ILE A 4 20.13 0.34 -7.68
CA ILE A 4 19.16 1.35 -7.24
C ILE A 4 19.23 1.39 -5.72
N THR A 5 19.52 2.56 -5.17
CA THR A 5 19.56 2.80 -3.72
C THR A 5 18.36 3.63 -3.31
N ILE A 6 17.72 3.25 -2.21
CA ILE A 6 16.56 3.91 -1.64
C ILE A 6 16.91 4.33 -0.21
N ASP A 7 16.71 5.60 0.08
CA ASP A 7 16.85 6.18 1.40
C ASP A 7 15.46 6.45 1.99
N TYR A 8 15.15 5.85 3.13
CA TYR A 8 13.91 6.12 3.86
C TYR A 8 14.06 7.38 4.70
N LEU A 9 13.59 8.51 4.19
CA LEU A 9 13.77 9.82 4.82
C LEU A 9 13.19 9.94 6.23
N THR A 10 12.18 9.13 6.54
CA THR A 10 11.58 9.07 7.88
C THR A 10 12.28 8.11 8.83
N GLY A 11 13.28 7.37 8.35
CA GLY A 11 13.93 6.30 9.12
C GLY A 11 13.05 5.07 9.36
N VAL A 12 11.87 4.99 8.73
CA VAL A 12 10.89 3.91 8.94
C VAL A 12 10.43 3.35 7.61
N CYS A 13 10.44 2.02 7.49
CA CYS A 13 9.85 1.32 6.36
C CYS A 13 8.46 0.80 6.73
N TYR A 14 7.46 1.10 5.89
CA TYR A 14 6.07 0.68 6.06
C TYR A 14 5.70 -0.48 5.12
N ALA A 15 6.63 -1.35 4.83
CA ALA A 15 6.37 -2.55 4.06
C ALA A 15 5.73 -3.64 4.92
N ASN A 16 4.77 -4.34 4.34
CA ASN A 16 3.96 -5.32 5.03
C ASN A 16 3.86 -6.60 4.20
N GLU A 17 4.27 -7.72 4.78
CA GLU A 17 4.05 -9.02 4.18
C GLU A 17 2.57 -9.39 4.28
N ARG A 18 1.94 -9.61 3.15
CA ARG A 18 0.54 -10.02 3.09
C ARG A 18 0.40 -11.51 3.32
N ALA A 19 0.21 -11.90 4.57
CA ALA A 19 -0.41 -13.18 4.86
C ALA A 19 -1.92 -13.02 4.83
N ALA A 20 -2.62 -13.81 4.03
CA ALA A 20 -4.07 -13.75 3.92
C ALA A 20 -4.74 -13.94 5.30
N GLY A 21 -5.46 -12.93 5.78
CA GLY A 21 -6.28 -13.00 6.98
C GLY A 21 -5.55 -12.77 8.31
N GLN A 22 -4.28 -12.36 8.29
CA GLN A 22 -3.54 -12.01 9.50
C GLN A 22 -3.19 -10.52 9.55
N PRO A 23 -3.02 -9.92 10.76
CA PRO A 23 -2.41 -8.62 10.89
C PRO A 23 -1.04 -8.68 10.23
N GLY A 24 -0.74 -7.69 9.38
CA GLY A 24 0.45 -7.72 8.56
C GLY A 24 1.73 -7.82 9.40
N VAL A 25 2.64 -8.66 8.93
CA VAL A 25 3.99 -8.78 9.48
C VAL A 25 4.87 -7.73 8.81
N PRO A 26 5.66 -6.95 9.57
CA PRO A 26 6.61 -6.03 8.98
C PRO A 26 7.57 -6.75 8.02
N GLU A 27 7.74 -6.23 6.82
CA GLU A 27 8.65 -6.77 5.81
C GLU A 27 9.94 -5.95 5.79
N TRP A 28 11.07 -6.61 5.97
CA TRP A 28 12.38 -6.02 5.83
C TRP A 28 13.44 -7.08 5.46
N PRO A 29 14.31 -6.82 4.47
CA PRO A 29 14.22 -5.71 3.51
C PRO A 29 13.01 -5.83 2.58
N PRO A 30 12.56 -4.71 1.96
CA PRO A 30 11.43 -4.76 1.05
C PRO A 30 11.72 -5.64 -0.16
N HIS A 31 10.73 -6.41 -0.57
CA HIS A 31 10.84 -7.33 -1.71
C HIS A 31 11.08 -6.56 -3.03
N PRO A 32 11.90 -7.09 -3.96
CA PRO A 32 12.18 -6.44 -5.25
C PRO A 32 10.93 -6.09 -6.07
N GLU A 33 9.87 -6.87 -5.92
CA GLU A 33 8.59 -6.61 -6.56
C GLU A 33 7.99 -5.25 -6.16
N ARG A 34 8.17 -4.83 -4.90
CA ARG A 34 7.70 -3.51 -4.45
C ARG A 34 8.43 -2.38 -5.16
N LEU A 35 9.74 -2.52 -5.34
CA LEU A 35 10.50 -1.58 -6.13
C LEU A 35 9.97 -1.52 -7.57
N PHE A 36 9.75 -2.68 -8.19
CA PHE A 36 9.22 -2.74 -9.55
C PHE A 36 7.83 -2.09 -9.64
N GLN A 37 6.93 -2.36 -8.71
CA GLN A 37 5.60 -1.73 -8.65
C GLN A 37 5.67 -0.22 -8.44
N ALA A 38 6.60 0.28 -7.61
CA ALA A 38 6.82 1.70 -7.40
C ALA A 38 7.33 2.39 -8.68
N LEU A 39 8.24 1.74 -9.42
CA LEU A 39 8.70 2.21 -10.72
C LEU A 39 7.53 2.24 -11.73
N VAL A 40 6.72 1.20 -11.80
CA VAL A 40 5.54 1.16 -12.67
C VAL A 40 4.56 2.29 -12.30
N ALA A 41 4.29 2.50 -11.02
CA ALA A 41 3.38 3.55 -10.56
C ALA A 41 3.87 4.97 -10.88
N SER A 42 5.19 5.18 -10.99
CA SER A 42 5.82 6.46 -11.30
C SER A 42 6.13 6.62 -12.80
N SER A 43 5.86 5.59 -13.62
CA SER A 43 6.23 5.56 -15.03
C SER A 43 5.28 6.35 -15.92
N THR A 44 5.82 6.79 -17.04
CA THR A 44 5.12 7.38 -18.17
C THR A 44 5.22 6.46 -19.39
N ILE A 45 4.56 6.84 -20.49
CA ILE A 45 4.63 6.07 -21.75
C ILE A 45 6.06 5.93 -22.29
N HIS A 46 6.95 6.83 -21.94
CA HIS A 46 8.35 6.84 -22.42
C HIS A 46 9.26 5.89 -21.66
N ASP A 47 8.82 5.36 -20.51
CA ASP A 47 9.63 4.53 -19.63
C ASP A 47 9.47 3.01 -19.87
N HIS A 48 8.65 2.62 -20.85
CA HIS A 48 8.31 1.22 -21.11
C HIS A 48 9.54 0.35 -21.40
N ASP A 49 10.52 0.85 -22.14
CA ASP A 49 11.73 0.07 -22.45
C ASP A 49 12.61 -0.10 -21.22
N ALA A 50 12.65 0.90 -20.34
CA ALA A 50 13.35 0.84 -19.07
C ALA A 50 12.71 -0.21 -18.13
N LEU A 51 11.38 -0.20 -18.04
CA LEU A 51 10.63 -1.20 -17.25
C LEU A 51 10.77 -2.61 -17.82
N ARG A 52 10.71 -2.79 -19.14
CA ARG A 52 10.94 -4.09 -19.78
C ARG A 52 12.34 -4.61 -19.51
N TRP A 53 13.34 -3.71 -19.56
CA TRP A 53 14.70 -4.10 -19.27
C TRP A 53 14.83 -4.62 -17.84
N ILE A 54 14.33 -3.90 -16.82
CA ILE A 54 14.35 -4.36 -15.42
C ILE A 54 13.59 -5.70 -15.28
N ALA A 55 12.40 -5.81 -15.88
CA ALA A 55 11.57 -7.02 -15.80
C ALA A 55 12.25 -8.25 -16.43
N SER A 56 13.15 -8.04 -17.40
CA SER A 56 13.91 -9.13 -18.04
C SER A 56 15.13 -9.58 -17.25
N GLN A 57 15.52 -8.83 -16.21
CA GLN A 57 16.69 -9.17 -15.41
C GLN A 57 16.37 -10.24 -14.36
N PRO A 58 17.36 -11.03 -13.94
CA PRO A 58 17.20 -11.88 -12.75
C PRO A 58 16.95 -11.02 -11.52
N ALA A 59 16.43 -11.64 -10.47
CA ALA A 59 16.22 -10.97 -9.19
C ALA A 59 17.50 -10.29 -8.69
N PRO A 60 17.43 -9.05 -8.21
CA PRO A 60 18.61 -8.36 -7.69
C PRO A 60 19.07 -8.94 -6.35
N SER A 61 20.33 -8.79 -6.05
CA SER A 61 20.84 -8.93 -4.69
C SER A 61 20.40 -7.72 -3.88
N ILE A 62 20.02 -7.93 -2.62
CA ILE A 62 19.58 -6.85 -1.74
C ILE A 62 20.65 -6.63 -0.67
N VAL A 63 21.06 -5.38 -0.49
CA VAL A 63 21.97 -4.95 0.57
C VAL A 63 21.17 -4.02 1.49
N ALA A 64 21.04 -4.43 2.76
CA ALA A 64 20.30 -3.71 3.79
C ALA A 64 20.94 -4.00 5.16
N SER A 65 20.74 -3.08 6.11
CA SER A 65 21.12 -3.29 7.52
C SER A 65 20.15 -4.25 8.21
N GLU A 66 20.46 -4.63 9.44
CA GLU A 66 19.46 -5.21 10.34
C GLU A 66 18.35 -4.20 10.65
N ALA A 67 17.21 -4.70 11.12
CA ALA A 67 16.08 -3.84 11.43
C ALA A 67 15.24 -4.41 12.56
N GLN A 68 14.59 -3.51 13.31
CA GLN A 68 13.70 -3.87 14.41
C GLN A 68 12.24 -3.68 14.00
N PRO A 69 11.39 -4.71 14.10
CA PRO A 69 9.98 -4.58 13.85
C PRO A 69 9.34 -3.70 14.95
N ARG A 70 8.45 -2.80 14.55
CA ARG A 70 7.61 -2.06 15.49
C ARG A 70 6.31 -2.81 15.75
N ASN A 71 5.69 -2.54 16.88
CA ASN A 71 4.35 -3.03 17.16
C ASN A 71 3.39 -2.54 16.06
N THR A 72 2.64 -3.47 15.48
CA THR A 72 1.64 -3.16 14.47
C THR A 72 0.56 -2.26 15.04
N LEU A 73 0.34 -1.13 14.41
CA LEU A 73 -0.70 -0.18 14.79
C LEU A 73 -2.00 -0.52 14.06
N SER A 74 -3.09 -0.66 14.83
CA SER A 74 -4.43 -0.75 14.26
C SER A 74 -4.99 0.65 14.04
N MET A 75 -5.27 0.97 12.80
CA MET A 75 -5.91 2.22 12.39
C MET A 75 -7.32 1.93 11.86
N TYR A 76 -8.24 2.81 12.20
CA TYR A 76 -9.62 2.72 11.71
C TYR A 76 -9.85 3.78 10.65
N SER A 77 -10.02 3.35 9.40
CA SER A 77 -10.38 4.24 8.31
C SER A 77 -11.86 4.12 7.98
N PRO A 78 -12.57 5.22 7.63
CA PRO A 78 -13.91 5.11 7.09
C PRO A 78 -13.83 4.28 5.80
N ALA A 79 -14.59 3.20 5.75
CA ALA A 79 -14.71 2.42 4.52
C ALA A 79 -15.56 3.24 3.54
N ASN A 80 -14.99 3.57 2.38
CA ASN A 80 -15.73 4.18 1.27
C ASN A 80 -16.64 3.17 0.57
N ASP A 81 -16.61 1.93 1.01
CA ASP A 81 -17.12 0.82 0.29
C ASP A 81 -18.51 0.44 0.72
N LYS A 82 -19.33 0.25 -0.30
CA LYS A 82 -20.59 -0.47 -0.29
C LYS A 82 -21.44 -0.11 0.92
N LEU A 83 -22.45 0.68 0.66
CA LEU A 83 -23.62 0.69 1.53
C LEU A 83 -23.82 -0.76 2.01
N PRO A 84 -23.81 -1.01 3.32
CA PRO A 84 -24.06 -2.35 3.82
C PRO A 84 -25.35 -2.81 3.18
N GLY A 85 -25.26 -3.91 2.45
CA GLY A 85 -26.43 -4.50 1.88
C GLY A 85 -27.43 -4.68 3.00
N LYS A 86 -28.57 -3.99 2.91
CA LYS A 86 -29.71 -4.06 3.82
C LYS A 86 -29.29 -4.41 5.24
N SER A 87 -28.72 -3.45 5.98
CA SER A 87 -28.60 -3.61 7.42
C SER A 87 -30.01 -3.92 7.89
N LYS A 88 -30.20 -5.07 8.54
CA LYS A 88 -31.44 -5.37 9.24
C LYS A 88 -31.56 -4.26 10.27
N VAL A 89 -32.25 -3.19 9.94
CA VAL A 89 -32.71 -2.22 10.92
C VAL A 89 -33.50 -3.04 11.90
N THR A 90 -32.94 -3.28 13.07
CA THR A 90 -33.67 -3.92 14.15
C THR A 90 -34.77 -2.92 14.51
N GLN A 91 -35.94 -3.09 13.93
CA GLN A 91 -37.11 -2.31 14.29
C GLN A 91 -37.35 -2.57 15.76
N LYS A 92 -37.00 -1.63 16.62
CA LYS A 92 -37.51 -1.63 17.97
C LYS A 92 -39.03 -1.53 17.84
N LYS A 93 -39.70 -2.64 18.02
CA LYS A 93 -41.14 -2.69 18.18
C LYS A 93 -41.54 -1.86 19.40
N GLN A 94 -41.82 -0.63 19.17
CA GLN A 94 -42.61 0.17 20.09
C GLN A 94 -44.04 0.16 19.55
N GLY A 95 -44.76 -0.93 19.78
CA GLY A 95 -46.21 -1.06 19.75
C GLY A 95 -47.00 -0.58 18.50
N LYS A 96 -46.37 -0.12 17.44
CA LYS A 96 -47.01 0.22 16.17
C LYS A 96 -46.11 -0.26 15.02
N GLU A 97 -46.68 -1.01 14.12
CA GLU A 97 -46.10 -1.37 12.86
C GLU A 97 -45.73 -0.10 12.11
N LEU A 98 -44.44 0.23 12.08
CA LEU A 98 -43.95 1.29 11.21
C LEU A 98 -43.93 0.74 9.80
N ALA A 99 -44.62 1.43 8.90
CA ALA A 99 -44.63 1.16 7.48
C ALA A 99 -43.17 1.01 6.96
N PRO A 100 -42.95 0.16 5.97
CA PRO A 100 -41.61 -0.03 5.42
C PRO A 100 -41.08 1.33 4.94
N TYR A 101 -39.90 1.65 5.38
CA TYR A 101 -39.20 2.88 5.09
C TYR A 101 -39.10 3.11 3.58
N THR A 102 -39.92 3.98 3.05
CA THR A 102 -39.71 4.53 1.72
C THR A 102 -38.73 5.68 1.83
N SER A 103 -37.71 5.64 1.06
CA SER A 103 -36.42 6.30 1.13
C SER A 103 -36.38 7.83 1.02
N THR A 104 -37.44 8.55 1.31
CA THR A 104 -37.54 9.98 1.04
C THR A 104 -37.54 10.90 2.28
N SER A 105 -37.37 10.35 3.48
CA SER A 105 -37.38 11.19 4.68
C SER A 105 -35.99 11.68 5.07
N VAL A 106 -35.93 12.87 5.64
CA VAL A 106 -34.71 13.46 6.20
C VAL A 106 -34.08 12.58 7.29
N SER A 107 -34.91 11.86 8.05
CA SER A 107 -34.47 10.86 9.03
C SER A 107 -33.61 9.75 8.40
N TYR A 108 -33.90 9.35 7.18
CA TYR A 108 -33.10 8.36 6.45
C TYR A 108 -31.67 8.85 6.17
N ARG A 109 -31.48 10.15 5.90
CA ARG A 109 -30.12 10.72 5.74
C ARG A 109 -29.37 10.76 7.06
N VAL A 110 -30.05 11.09 8.14
CA VAL A 110 -29.44 11.14 9.48
C VAL A 110 -29.04 9.75 9.92
N ASP A 111 -29.91 8.77 9.76
CA ASP A 111 -29.63 7.38 10.08
C ASP A 111 -28.47 6.82 9.23
N ARG A 112 -28.40 7.22 7.96
CA ARG A 112 -27.25 6.88 7.12
C ARG A 112 -25.95 7.47 7.61
N ILE A 113 -25.96 8.68 8.10
CA ILE A 113 -24.77 9.35 8.61
C ILE A 113 -24.32 8.71 9.92
N HIS A 114 -25.24 8.28 10.77
CA HIS A 114 -24.93 7.73 12.08
C HIS A 114 -24.77 6.22 12.12
N ALA A 115 -25.47 5.48 11.26
CA ALA A 115 -25.56 4.02 11.39
C ALA A 115 -24.56 3.26 10.54
N VAL A 116 -23.88 3.84 9.57
CA VAL A 116 -23.45 3.04 8.42
C VAL A 116 -22.00 3.20 8.00
N ARG A 117 -21.22 3.99 8.66
CA ARG A 117 -19.78 3.94 8.39
C ARG A 117 -19.14 2.84 9.22
N GLN A 118 -19.15 1.65 8.68
CA GLN A 118 -18.27 0.61 9.21
C GLN A 118 -16.83 1.11 9.11
N ARG A 119 -16.15 1.08 10.23
CA ARG A 119 -14.73 1.37 10.26
C ARG A 119 -14.01 0.11 9.78
N ALA A 120 -13.27 0.24 8.70
CA ALA A 120 -12.35 -0.82 8.30
C ALA A 120 -11.10 -0.72 9.18
N GLU A 121 -10.82 -1.76 9.92
CA GLU A 121 -9.57 -1.88 10.65
C GLU A 121 -8.44 -2.14 9.65
N ARG A 122 -7.39 -1.35 9.74
CA ARG A 122 -6.17 -1.50 8.95
C ARG A 122 -5.00 -1.65 9.89
N HIS A 123 -4.24 -2.68 9.68
CA HIS A 123 -3.01 -2.93 10.41
C HIS A 123 -1.84 -2.31 9.64
N VAL A 124 -1.13 -1.40 10.28
CA VAL A 124 0.06 -0.76 9.73
C VAL A 124 1.27 -1.38 10.40
N ALA A 125 1.92 -2.29 9.68
CA ALA A 125 3.18 -2.85 10.10
C ALA A 125 4.32 -1.91 9.66
N SER A 126 5.35 -1.79 10.46
CA SER A 126 6.51 -0.97 10.14
C SER A 126 7.77 -1.51 10.80
N THR A 127 8.91 -1.17 10.20
CA THR A 127 10.23 -1.58 10.65
C THR A 127 11.13 -0.34 10.77
N VAL A 128 12.01 -0.35 11.76
CA VAL A 128 13.06 0.66 11.92
C VAL A 128 14.39 -0.01 11.62
N PRO A 129 14.96 0.21 10.43
CA PRO A 129 16.29 -0.29 10.11
C PRO A 129 17.37 0.52 10.83
N ASP A 130 18.50 -0.13 11.15
CA ASP A 130 19.64 0.54 11.75
C ASP A 130 20.23 1.59 10.81
N GLU A 131 20.29 1.26 9.51
CA GLU A 131 20.53 2.22 8.44
C GLU A 131 19.29 2.28 7.55
N PRO A 132 18.64 3.46 7.41
CA PRO A 132 17.40 3.58 6.66
C PRO A 132 17.64 3.60 5.14
N ARG A 133 18.44 2.63 4.68
CA ARG A 133 18.90 2.50 3.30
C ARG A 133 18.81 1.06 2.83
N VAL A 134 18.32 0.88 1.60
CA VAL A 134 18.30 -0.41 0.90
C VAL A 134 18.87 -0.23 -0.49
N THR A 135 19.75 -1.12 -0.92
CA THR A 135 20.32 -1.12 -2.26
C THR A 135 19.99 -2.42 -2.98
N PHE A 136 19.38 -2.30 -4.15
CA PHE A 136 19.11 -3.40 -5.07
C PHE A 136 20.19 -3.42 -6.15
N VAL A 137 20.88 -4.54 -6.28
CA VAL A 137 22.07 -4.68 -7.15
C VAL A 137 21.84 -5.73 -8.22
N TRP A 138 21.97 -5.35 -9.48
CA TRP A 138 21.98 -6.25 -10.64
C TRP A 138 23.38 -6.42 -11.20
N GLN A 139 23.72 -7.63 -11.62
CA GLN A 139 25.01 -7.91 -12.24
C GLN A 139 25.11 -7.34 -13.67
N SER A 140 23.99 -7.18 -14.33
CA SER A 140 23.88 -6.61 -15.67
C SER A 140 24.03 -5.09 -15.65
N THR A 141 24.40 -4.53 -16.79
CA THR A 141 24.45 -3.06 -17.00
C THR A 141 23.44 -2.69 -18.09
N PRO A 142 22.54 -1.73 -17.83
CA PRO A 142 21.60 -1.28 -18.85
C PRO A 142 22.34 -0.58 -20.01
N PRO A 143 21.85 -0.71 -21.25
CA PRO A 143 22.31 0.12 -22.36
C PRO A 143 22.13 1.61 -22.06
N ASP A 144 22.95 2.48 -22.63
CA ASP A 144 22.96 3.90 -22.29
C ASP A 144 21.61 4.60 -22.51
N ASN A 145 20.89 4.23 -23.57
CA ASN A 145 19.56 4.74 -23.85
C ASN A 145 18.55 4.33 -22.74
N VAL A 146 18.59 3.10 -22.26
CA VAL A 146 17.73 2.59 -21.18
C VAL A 146 18.15 3.21 -19.85
N ARG A 147 19.47 3.36 -19.62
CA ARG A 147 20.01 3.92 -18.38
C ARG A 147 19.52 5.33 -18.11
N ALA A 148 19.47 6.18 -19.13
CA ALA A 148 18.99 7.56 -18.99
C ALA A 148 17.53 7.59 -18.49
N TYR A 149 16.65 6.78 -19.08
CA TYR A 149 15.26 6.67 -18.65
C TYR A 149 15.11 6.06 -17.25
N LEU A 150 15.95 5.07 -16.91
CA LEU A 150 15.94 4.48 -15.56
C LEU A 150 16.30 5.49 -14.48
N VAL A 151 17.33 6.32 -14.71
CA VAL A 151 17.75 7.35 -13.76
C VAL A 151 16.61 8.34 -13.52
N ASP A 152 15.98 8.83 -14.60
CA ASP A 152 14.88 9.76 -14.50
C ASP A 152 13.65 9.13 -13.81
N LEU A 153 13.33 7.88 -14.14
CA LEU A 153 12.23 7.14 -13.55
C LEU A 153 12.43 6.93 -12.04
N VAL A 154 13.63 6.53 -11.61
CA VAL A 154 13.98 6.33 -10.20
C VAL A 154 13.84 7.62 -9.40
N CYS A 155 14.23 8.77 -9.97
CA CYS A 155 14.08 10.07 -9.32
C CYS A 155 12.62 10.51 -9.13
N ARG A 156 11.68 9.91 -9.86
CA ARG A 156 10.23 10.17 -9.71
C ARG A 156 9.54 9.29 -8.69
N VAL A 157 10.21 8.28 -8.15
CA VAL A 157 9.65 7.41 -7.12
C VAL A 157 9.64 8.15 -5.79
N HIS A 158 8.46 8.38 -5.24
CA HIS A 158 8.29 9.09 -3.96
C HIS A 158 7.96 8.16 -2.80
N TYR A 159 7.63 6.91 -3.05
CA TYR A 159 7.17 5.98 -2.02
C TYR A 159 7.55 4.54 -2.37
N LEU A 160 8.11 3.86 -1.38
CA LEU A 160 8.34 2.42 -1.39
C LEU A 160 7.96 1.84 -0.02
N GLY A 161 6.90 1.04 0.03
CA GLY A 161 6.47 0.39 1.27
C GLY A 161 5.02 -0.03 1.24
#